data_27ec01b073a254969308ab9df28a39c1
#
_entry.id   27ec01b073a254969308ab9df28a39c1
#
_cell.length_a   1.000
_cell.length_b   1.000
_cell.length_c   1.000
_cell.angle_alpha   90.00
_cell.angle_beta   90.00
_cell.angle_gamma   90.00
#
_symmetry.space_group_name_H-M   'P 1'
#
loop_
_entity.id
_entity.type
_entity.pdbx_description
1 polymer ?
#
loop_
_entity_poly.entity_id
_entity_poly.type
_entity_poly.pdbx_seq_one_letter_code
_entity_poly.pdbx_strand_id
1 'polypeptide(L)'
;MTPRAGGYLFLLGLACGLAILPLTAYARLTPRWLRWLLIAAGSLVVGRYVALAGLALAEEPSRVWGLHRLWFGSMVGLTLPAVFAVDALIRHPAMTPKKLLRRFSPFLAAYAALILVGGGDPVPDRVAGWAVSLSPGWRLFAAIVQGLFIAGFIALCLLLARKLPVPAIQTALLVLTAAYLYLGVDGVIVAFGGWYDRPFLYSEMAASLALWYAFQTAASLQSGS
;
A
#
# COMPACT_ATOMS: atom_id res chain seq x y z
N MET A 1 13.18 21.08 17.38
CA MET A 1 12.83 20.47 16.07
C MET A 1 13.54 21.21 14.95
N THR A 2 14.27 20.50 14.10
CA THR A 2 14.86 21.12 12.91
C THR A 2 13.78 21.45 11.87
N PRO A 3 13.93 22.46 11.00
CA PRO A 3 12.95 22.74 9.93
C PRO A 3 12.66 21.53 9.02
N ARG A 4 13.66 20.65 8.84
CA ARG A 4 13.51 19.41 8.08
C ARG A 4 12.57 18.40 8.75
N ALA A 5 12.65 18.29 10.09
CA ALA A 5 11.75 17.41 10.85
C ALA A 5 10.30 17.89 10.79
N GLY A 6 10.06 19.21 10.88
CA GLY A 6 8.72 19.78 10.71
C GLY A 6 8.13 19.50 9.34
N GLY A 7 8.90 19.70 8.27
CA GLY A 7 8.47 19.37 6.91
C GLY A 7 8.16 17.88 6.72
N TYR A 8 8.91 16.99 7.34
CA TYR A 8 8.64 15.56 7.28
C TYR A 8 7.34 15.17 8.00
N LEU A 9 7.11 15.69 9.19
CA LEU A 9 5.86 15.43 9.91
C LEU A 9 4.63 15.97 9.16
N PHE A 10 4.76 17.13 8.51
CA PHE A 10 3.71 17.65 7.64
C PHE A 10 3.41 16.70 6.47
N LEU A 11 4.45 16.17 5.80
CA LEU A 11 4.28 15.20 4.72
C LEU A 11 3.65 13.89 5.21
N LEU A 12 4.02 13.41 6.39
CA LEU A 12 3.38 12.24 7.01
C LEU A 12 1.90 12.50 7.32
N GLY A 13 1.56 13.69 7.80
CA GLY A 13 0.18 14.11 8.02
C GLY A 13 -0.62 14.12 6.71
N LEU A 14 -0.05 14.67 5.63
CA LEU A 14 -0.66 14.64 4.30
C LEU A 14 -0.84 13.22 3.78
N ALA A 15 0.18 12.37 3.90
CA ALA A 15 0.12 10.96 3.49
C ALA A 15 -0.95 10.20 4.28
N CYS A 16 -1.06 10.45 5.58
CA CYS A 16 -2.11 9.89 6.42
C CYS A 16 -3.51 10.33 5.96
N GLY A 17 -3.70 11.60 5.65
CA GLY A 17 -4.95 12.14 5.08
C GLY A 17 -5.32 11.46 3.76
N LEU A 18 -4.36 11.32 2.86
CA LEU A 18 -4.57 10.63 1.57
C LEU A 18 -4.86 9.13 1.74
N ALA A 19 -4.29 8.47 2.74
CA ALA A 19 -4.58 7.07 3.06
C ALA A 19 -5.99 6.84 3.63
N ILE A 20 -6.62 7.88 4.18
CA ILE A 20 -8.00 7.82 4.67
C ILE A 20 -9.01 7.86 3.51
N LEU A 21 -8.69 8.50 2.39
CA LEU A 21 -9.62 8.63 1.26
C LEU A 21 -10.14 7.28 0.74
N PRO A 22 -9.31 6.26 0.48
CA PRO A 22 -9.80 4.94 0.08
C PRO A 22 -10.75 4.31 1.11
N LEU A 23 -10.54 4.54 2.41
CA LEU A 23 -11.42 3.99 3.46
C LEU A 23 -12.87 4.46 3.32
N THR A 24 -13.07 5.70 2.87
CA THR A 24 -14.42 6.24 2.61
C THR A 24 -15.11 5.51 1.47
N ALA A 25 -14.37 5.07 0.46
CA ALA A 25 -14.88 4.26 -0.64
C ALA A 25 -15.17 2.82 -0.19
N TYR A 26 -14.29 2.22 0.63
CA TYR A 26 -14.50 0.87 1.18
C TYR A 26 -15.74 0.77 2.06
N ALA A 27 -16.09 1.84 2.79
CA ALA A 27 -17.27 1.87 3.64
C ALA A 27 -18.59 1.62 2.89
N ARG A 28 -18.61 1.83 1.57
CA ARG A 28 -19.78 1.63 0.70
C ARG A 28 -19.85 0.24 0.06
N LEU A 29 -18.84 -0.61 0.24
CA LEU A 29 -18.74 -1.91 -0.42
C LEU A 29 -19.68 -2.96 0.18
N THR A 30 -20.09 -3.88 -0.67
CA THR A 30 -20.81 -5.09 -0.33
C THR A 30 -20.05 -6.32 -0.84
N PRO A 31 -20.04 -7.43 -0.13
CA PRO A 31 -20.69 -7.75 1.15
C PRO A 31 -19.99 -7.12 2.38
N ARG A 32 -20.69 -7.08 3.53
CA ARG A 32 -20.19 -6.46 4.77
C ARG A 32 -18.79 -6.96 5.19
N TRP A 33 -18.52 -8.25 5.07
CA TRP A 33 -17.22 -8.81 5.45
C TRP A 33 -16.06 -8.25 4.62
N LEU A 34 -16.28 -8.04 3.31
CA LEU A 34 -15.28 -7.44 2.41
C LEU A 34 -15.00 -5.99 2.79
N ARG A 35 -16.05 -5.23 3.13
CA ARG A 35 -15.93 -3.86 3.65
C ARG A 35 -14.98 -3.80 4.83
N TRP A 36 -15.23 -4.60 5.87
CA TRP A 36 -14.41 -4.61 7.08
C TRP A 36 -12.98 -5.09 6.81
N LEU A 37 -12.82 -6.09 5.94
CA LEU A 37 -11.51 -6.56 5.54
C LEU A 37 -10.68 -5.46 4.88
N LEU A 38 -11.26 -4.70 3.95
CA LEU A 38 -10.55 -3.62 3.25
C LEU A 38 -10.34 -2.38 4.14
N ILE A 39 -11.28 -2.07 5.04
CA ILE A 39 -11.07 -1.02 6.05
C ILE A 39 -9.91 -1.43 6.97
N ALA A 40 -9.87 -2.65 7.47
CA ALA A 40 -8.77 -3.12 8.32
C ALA A 40 -7.43 -3.08 7.58
N ALA A 41 -7.38 -3.54 6.32
CA ALA A 41 -6.17 -3.48 5.51
C ALA A 41 -5.72 -2.02 5.27
N GLY A 42 -6.62 -1.14 4.86
CA GLY A 42 -6.32 0.28 4.64
C GLY A 42 -5.89 1.02 5.92
N SER A 43 -6.45 0.64 7.08
CA SER A 43 -6.04 1.19 8.38
C SER A 43 -4.58 0.85 8.73
N LEU A 44 -4.02 -0.24 8.18
CA LEU A 44 -2.60 -0.55 8.34
C LEU A 44 -1.70 0.49 7.65
N VAL A 45 -2.15 1.10 6.54
CA VAL A 45 -1.42 2.20 5.87
C VAL A 45 -1.37 3.43 6.79
N VAL A 46 -2.51 3.78 7.39
CA VAL A 46 -2.58 4.86 8.38
C VAL A 46 -1.68 4.56 9.57
N GLY A 47 -1.77 3.32 10.10
CA GLY A 47 -0.91 2.84 11.20
C GLY A 47 0.58 2.96 10.90
N ARG A 48 1.00 2.70 9.65
CA ARG A 48 2.39 2.91 9.21
C ARG A 48 2.80 4.38 9.34
N TYR A 49 1.99 5.33 8.90
CA TYR A 49 2.35 6.75 9.00
C TYR A 49 2.38 7.24 10.44
N VAL A 50 1.48 6.75 11.28
CA VAL A 50 1.51 7.00 12.73
C VAL A 50 2.79 6.43 13.36
N ALA A 51 3.19 5.22 12.97
CA ALA A 51 4.43 4.60 13.43
C ALA A 51 5.68 5.40 13.00
N LEU A 52 5.71 5.86 11.74
CA LEU A 52 6.80 6.70 11.23
C LEU A 52 6.87 8.05 11.96
N ALA A 53 5.72 8.67 12.26
CA ALA A 53 5.68 9.90 13.05
C ALA A 53 6.16 9.66 14.49
N GLY A 54 5.76 8.55 15.11
CA GLY A 54 6.23 8.13 16.42
C GLY A 54 7.75 7.93 16.46
N LEU A 55 8.31 7.22 15.47
CA LEU A 55 9.76 7.02 15.36
C LEU A 55 10.52 8.34 15.09
N ALA A 56 9.94 9.24 14.29
CA ALA A 56 10.54 10.54 14.00
C ALA A 56 10.59 11.47 15.23
N LEU A 57 9.67 11.29 16.17
CA LEU A 57 9.59 12.09 17.41
C LEU A 57 10.26 11.42 18.62
N ALA A 58 10.65 10.16 18.50
CA ALA A 58 11.24 9.42 19.61
C ALA A 58 12.66 9.91 19.94
N GLU A 59 12.91 10.18 21.20
CA GLU A 59 14.27 10.42 21.73
C GLU A 59 15.02 9.09 21.85
N GLU A 60 14.34 8.04 22.32
CA GLU A 60 14.87 6.68 22.46
C GLU A 60 14.03 5.68 21.68
N PRO A 61 14.67 4.81 20.86
CA PRO A 61 13.94 3.82 20.05
C PRO A 61 13.20 2.78 20.89
N SER A 62 13.67 2.49 22.10
CA SER A 62 13.08 1.51 23.02
C SER A 62 11.60 1.77 23.32
N ARG A 63 11.18 3.05 23.38
CA ARG A 63 9.80 3.45 23.69
C ARG A 63 8.81 3.17 22.58
N VAL A 64 9.26 3.14 21.34
CA VAL A 64 8.39 3.02 20.14
C VAL A 64 8.74 1.82 19.28
N TRP A 65 9.70 1.00 19.71
CA TRP A 65 10.17 -0.13 18.91
C TRP A 65 9.06 -1.12 18.51
N GLY A 66 8.05 -1.28 19.35
CA GLY A 66 6.88 -2.09 18.99
C GLY A 66 6.10 -1.60 17.76
N LEU A 67 6.21 -0.30 17.44
CA LEU A 67 5.54 0.29 16.28
C LEU A 67 6.22 -0.06 14.94
N HIS A 68 7.48 -0.52 14.96
CA HIS A 68 8.20 -0.88 13.73
C HIS A 68 7.47 -1.93 12.88
N ARG A 69 6.72 -2.82 13.52
CA ARG A 69 5.92 -3.85 12.83
C ARG A 69 4.85 -3.23 11.94
N LEU A 70 4.28 -2.10 12.34
CA LEU A 70 3.30 -1.37 11.52
C LEU A 70 3.94 -0.76 10.26
N TRP A 71 5.27 -0.65 10.22
CA TRP A 71 5.99 -0.16 9.04
C TRP A 71 5.70 -1.01 7.78
N PHE A 72 5.45 -2.31 7.93
CA PHE A 72 5.05 -3.20 6.83
C PHE A 72 3.55 -3.16 6.52
N GLY A 73 2.77 -2.39 7.29
CA GLY A 73 1.32 -2.34 7.13
C GLY A 73 0.87 -1.91 5.74
N SER A 74 1.63 -1.02 5.08
CA SER A 74 1.32 -0.58 3.72
C SER A 74 1.38 -1.71 2.69
N MET A 75 2.21 -2.73 2.89
CA MET A 75 2.27 -3.88 1.99
C MET A 75 0.93 -4.60 1.90
N VAL A 76 0.27 -4.85 3.03
CA VAL A 76 -1.09 -5.41 3.04
C VAL A 76 -2.12 -4.37 2.63
N GLY A 77 -1.99 -3.15 3.18
CA GLY A 77 -2.96 -2.07 3.05
C GLY A 77 -3.10 -1.50 1.65
N LEU A 78 -2.09 -1.65 0.80
CA LEU A 78 -2.15 -1.25 -0.61
C LEU A 78 -2.40 -2.44 -1.54
N THR A 79 -1.76 -3.59 -1.29
CA THR A 79 -1.84 -4.72 -2.23
C THR A 79 -3.20 -5.42 -2.19
N LEU A 80 -3.77 -5.66 -1.01
CA LEU A 80 -5.07 -6.31 -0.91
C LEU A 80 -6.19 -5.46 -1.54
N PRO A 81 -6.35 -4.16 -1.22
CA PRO A 81 -7.33 -3.33 -1.90
C PRO A 81 -7.12 -3.20 -3.41
N ALA A 82 -5.88 -3.25 -3.91
CA ALA A 82 -5.60 -3.20 -5.34
C ALA A 82 -6.25 -4.36 -6.10
N VAL A 83 -6.12 -5.57 -5.57
CA VAL A 83 -6.73 -6.77 -6.15
C VAL A 83 -8.25 -6.64 -6.19
N PHE A 84 -8.86 -6.11 -5.12
CA PHE A 84 -10.31 -5.91 -5.07
C PHE A 84 -10.79 -4.69 -5.87
N ALA A 85 -9.94 -3.68 -6.10
CA ALA A 85 -10.26 -2.57 -7.00
C ALA A 85 -10.43 -3.06 -8.44
N VAL A 86 -9.53 -3.94 -8.90
CA VAL A 86 -9.64 -4.58 -10.22
C VAL A 86 -10.91 -5.43 -10.31
N ASP A 87 -11.21 -6.24 -9.28
CA ASP A 87 -12.44 -7.04 -9.23
C ASP A 87 -13.71 -6.17 -9.26
N ALA A 88 -13.71 -5.05 -8.53
CA ALA A 88 -14.84 -4.11 -8.49
C ALA A 88 -15.08 -3.41 -9.84
N LEU A 89 -14.02 -3.13 -10.62
CA LEU A 89 -14.10 -2.54 -11.95
C LEU A 89 -14.62 -3.53 -12.99
N ILE A 90 -14.23 -4.81 -12.90
CA ILE A 90 -14.48 -5.82 -13.96
C ILE A 90 -15.74 -6.63 -13.69
N ARG A 91 -16.00 -7.00 -12.43
CA ARG A 91 -17.14 -7.82 -12.00
C ARG A 91 -17.33 -9.11 -12.79
N HIS A 92 -16.26 -9.88 -12.91
CA HIS A 92 -16.34 -11.13 -13.65
C HIS A 92 -17.19 -12.18 -12.89
N PRO A 93 -18.26 -12.74 -13.48
CA PRO A 93 -19.22 -13.60 -12.77
C PRO A 93 -18.61 -14.88 -12.19
N ALA A 94 -17.55 -15.41 -12.82
CA ALA A 94 -16.85 -16.59 -12.31
C ALA A 94 -15.90 -16.29 -11.14
N MET A 95 -15.59 -15.00 -10.86
CA MET A 95 -14.68 -14.58 -9.82
C MET A 95 -15.47 -14.02 -8.64
N THR A 96 -15.53 -14.76 -7.55
CA THR A 96 -16.14 -14.26 -6.30
C THR A 96 -15.06 -13.69 -5.40
N PRO A 97 -15.39 -12.69 -4.56
CA PRO A 97 -14.42 -12.11 -3.61
C PRO A 97 -13.72 -13.15 -2.72
N LYS A 98 -14.43 -14.23 -2.33
CA LYS A 98 -13.84 -15.34 -1.57
C LYS A 98 -12.79 -16.13 -2.37
N LYS A 99 -13.07 -16.41 -3.66
CA LYS A 99 -12.09 -17.07 -4.54
C LYS A 99 -10.85 -16.20 -4.75
N LEU A 100 -11.06 -14.89 -4.92
CA LEU A 100 -9.99 -13.92 -5.09
C LEU A 100 -9.11 -13.86 -3.84
N LEU A 101 -9.72 -13.76 -2.65
CA LEU A 101 -9.00 -13.77 -1.38
C LEU A 101 -8.18 -15.05 -1.20
N ARG A 102 -8.76 -16.23 -1.55
CA ARG A 102 -8.05 -17.50 -1.49
C ARG A 102 -6.84 -17.54 -2.44
N ARG A 103 -6.96 -16.98 -3.65
CA ARG A 103 -5.84 -16.90 -4.60
C ARG A 103 -4.75 -15.94 -4.14
N PHE A 104 -5.14 -14.89 -3.41
CA PHE A 104 -4.21 -13.90 -2.87
C PHE A 104 -3.61 -14.32 -1.51
N SER A 105 -4.13 -15.38 -0.87
CA SER A 105 -3.70 -15.83 0.46
C SER A 105 -2.19 -16.12 0.59
N PRO A 106 -1.44 -16.61 -0.42
CA PRO A 106 0.02 -16.77 -0.29
C PRO A 106 0.74 -15.44 -0.08
N PHE A 107 0.32 -14.37 -0.76
CA PHE A 107 0.87 -13.04 -0.54
C PHE A 107 0.52 -12.51 0.86
N LEU A 108 -0.73 -12.71 1.32
CA LEU A 108 -1.12 -12.33 2.67
C LEU A 108 -0.31 -13.07 3.74
N ALA A 109 -0.05 -14.36 3.54
CA ALA A 109 0.78 -15.14 4.45
C ALA A 109 2.23 -14.62 4.48
N ALA A 110 2.80 -14.28 3.31
CA ALA A 110 4.14 -13.70 3.22
C ALA A 110 4.22 -12.32 3.90
N TYR A 111 3.21 -11.47 3.70
CA TYR A 111 3.14 -10.17 4.39
C TYR A 111 2.91 -10.31 5.90
N ALA A 112 2.08 -11.26 6.31
CA ALA A 112 1.90 -11.55 7.73
C ALA A 112 3.22 -12.03 8.37
N ALA A 113 4.00 -12.86 7.68
CA ALA A 113 5.32 -13.26 8.15
C ALA A 113 6.25 -12.05 8.31
N LEU A 114 6.27 -11.10 7.36
CA LEU A 114 7.03 -9.86 7.48
C LEU A 114 6.60 -9.03 8.70
N ILE A 115 5.30 -8.88 8.94
CA ILE A 115 4.77 -8.09 10.05
C ILE A 115 5.06 -8.76 11.41
N LEU A 116 4.89 -10.09 11.50
CA LEU A 116 4.95 -10.80 12.78
C LEU A 116 6.37 -11.22 13.16
N VAL A 117 7.19 -11.61 12.18
CA VAL A 117 8.50 -12.24 12.40
C VAL A 117 9.64 -11.40 11.80
N GLY A 118 9.32 -10.51 10.85
CA GLY A 118 10.32 -9.65 10.20
C GLY A 118 11.11 -8.86 11.24
N GLY A 119 12.43 -9.03 11.21
CA GLY A 119 13.35 -8.38 12.13
C GLY A 119 14.16 -7.29 11.45
N GLY A 120 14.49 -6.27 12.23
CA GLY A 120 15.36 -5.16 11.82
C GLY A 120 15.90 -4.44 13.05
N ASP A 121 16.85 -3.56 12.84
CA ASP A 121 17.47 -2.78 13.90
C ASP A 121 17.07 -1.31 13.80
N PRO A 122 16.89 -0.62 14.93
CA PRO A 122 16.71 0.83 14.92
C PRO A 122 18.03 1.50 14.51
N VAL A 123 17.95 2.36 13.51
CA VAL A 123 19.08 3.16 13.06
C VAL A 123 18.69 4.64 13.12
N PRO A 124 19.63 5.54 13.47
CA PRO A 124 19.34 6.98 13.41
C PRO A 124 18.91 7.37 11.99
N ASP A 125 17.76 8.05 11.89
CA ASP A 125 17.33 8.62 10.61
C ASP A 125 18.03 9.95 10.37
N ARG A 126 18.39 10.25 9.13
CA ARG A 126 19.10 11.48 8.76
C ARG A 126 18.24 12.73 8.83
N VAL A 127 16.91 12.56 8.82
CA VAL A 127 15.98 13.69 8.82
C VAL A 127 15.37 13.93 10.18
N ALA A 128 14.89 12.89 10.84
CA ALA A 128 14.32 13.00 12.18
C ALA A 128 14.20 11.64 12.87
N GLY A 129 14.67 11.55 14.10
CA GLY A 129 14.49 10.41 14.98
C GLY A 129 15.14 9.13 14.49
N TRP A 130 14.33 8.07 14.34
CA TRP A 130 14.79 6.71 14.09
C TRP A 130 14.09 6.10 12.87
N ALA A 131 14.84 5.29 12.13
CA ALA A 131 14.36 4.45 11.05
C ALA A 131 14.55 2.98 11.37
N VAL A 132 13.98 2.10 10.56
CA VAL A 132 14.14 0.65 10.66
C VAL A 132 15.06 0.17 9.54
N SER A 133 16.18 -0.46 9.90
CA SER A 133 17.04 -1.18 8.96
C SER A 133 16.70 -2.66 9.02
N LEU A 134 16.14 -3.19 7.95
CA LEU A 134 15.86 -4.63 7.83
C LEU A 134 17.17 -5.43 7.71
N SER A 135 17.18 -6.60 8.34
CA SER A 135 18.24 -7.58 8.06
C SER A 135 18.24 -7.96 6.57
N PRO A 136 19.40 -8.30 5.98
CA PRO A 136 19.51 -8.56 4.54
C PRO A 136 18.52 -9.61 4.02
N GLY A 137 18.27 -10.69 4.78
CA GLY A 137 17.33 -11.74 4.41
C GLY A 137 15.89 -11.24 4.34
N TRP A 138 15.42 -10.48 5.34
CA TRP A 138 14.07 -9.92 5.34
C TRP A 138 13.88 -8.84 4.29
N ARG A 139 14.91 -8.04 4.01
CA ARG A 139 14.89 -7.06 2.92
C ARG A 139 14.75 -7.73 1.56
N LEU A 140 15.54 -8.79 1.29
CA LEU A 140 15.43 -9.55 0.05
C LEU A 140 14.07 -10.23 -0.08
N PHE A 141 13.59 -10.87 0.98
CA PHE A 141 12.28 -11.50 0.99
C PHE A 141 11.15 -10.50 0.68
N ALA A 142 11.16 -9.34 1.35
CA ALA A 142 10.18 -8.27 1.09
C ALA A 142 10.25 -7.78 -0.36
N ALA A 143 11.45 -7.56 -0.90
CA ALA A 143 11.66 -7.12 -2.27
C ALA A 143 11.14 -8.14 -3.29
N ILE A 144 11.38 -9.44 -3.08
CA ILE A 144 10.88 -10.51 -3.96
C ILE A 144 9.35 -10.57 -3.92
N VAL A 145 8.75 -10.65 -2.73
CA VAL A 145 7.29 -10.78 -2.58
C VAL A 145 6.58 -9.57 -3.18
N GLN A 146 7.05 -8.36 -2.85
CA GLN A 146 6.46 -7.13 -3.36
C GLN A 146 6.69 -6.96 -4.86
N GLY A 147 7.89 -7.28 -5.35
CA GLY A 147 8.23 -7.23 -6.77
C GLY A 147 7.38 -8.16 -7.62
N LEU A 148 7.19 -9.41 -7.19
CA LEU A 148 6.31 -10.38 -7.85
C LEU A 148 4.86 -9.90 -7.88
N PHE A 149 4.36 -9.36 -6.76
CA PHE A 149 3.02 -8.79 -6.72
C PHE A 149 2.88 -7.65 -7.72
N ILE A 150 3.77 -6.65 -7.66
CA ILE A 150 3.70 -5.44 -8.51
C ILE A 150 3.78 -5.82 -9.99
N ALA A 151 4.74 -6.66 -10.38
CA ALA A 151 4.90 -7.09 -11.76
C ALA A 151 3.65 -7.82 -12.29
N GLY A 152 3.12 -8.77 -11.52
CA GLY A 152 1.89 -9.48 -11.86
C GLY A 152 0.67 -8.57 -11.91
N PHE A 153 0.56 -7.63 -10.99
CA PHE A 153 -0.54 -6.66 -10.94
C PHE A 153 -0.53 -5.70 -12.13
N ILE A 154 0.65 -5.15 -12.48
CA ILE A 154 0.82 -4.28 -13.66
C ILE A 154 0.47 -5.06 -14.93
N ALA A 155 1.00 -6.27 -15.11
CA ALA A 155 0.70 -7.10 -16.26
C ALA A 155 -0.81 -7.37 -16.38
N LEU A 156 -1.48 -7.69 -15.27
CA LEU A 156 -2.93 -7.89 -15.22
C LEU A 156 -3.69 -6.62 -15.63
N CYS A 157 -3.37 -5.47 -15.04
CA CYS A 157 -4.04 -4.20 -15.35
C CYS A 157 -3.87 -3.81 -16.82
N LEU A 158 -2.68 -3.96 -17.39
CA LEU A 158 -2.42 -3.67 -18.80
C LEU A 158 -3.17 -4.60 -19.75
N LEU A 159 -3.21 -5.91 -19.44
CA LEU A 159 -3.97 -6.88 -20.23
C LEU A 159 -5.46 -6.56 -20.23
N LEU A 160 -6.00 -6.17 -19.06
CA LEU A 160 -7.41 -5.83 -18.92
C LEU A 160 -7.74 -4.49 -19.58
N ALA A 161 -6.88 -3.48 -19.45
CA ALA A 161 -7.06 -2.20 -20.13
C ALA A 161 -7.12 -2.34 -21.65
N ARG A 162 -6.35 -3.30 -22.23
CA ARG A 162 -6.40 -3.58 -23.66
C ARG A 162 -7.66 -4.33 -24.10
N LYS A 163 -8.24 -5.15 -23.22
CA LYS A 163 -9.37 -6.02 -23.57
C LYS A 163 -10.74 -5.41 -23.33
N LEU A 164 -10.85 -4.47 -22.41
CA LEU A 164 -12.12 -3.90 -22.00
C LEU A 164 -12.41 -2.61 -22.78
N PRO A 165 -13.52 -2.52 -23.52
CA PRO A 165 -13.83 -1.38 -24.38
C PRO A 165 -14.47 -0.18 -23.63
N VAL A 166 -14.38 -0.13 -22.28
CA VAL A 166 -14.99 0.92 -21.46
C VAL A 166 -13.94 1.94 -21.03
N PRO A 167 -13.96 3.19 -21.57
CA PRO A 167 -12.91 4.17 -21.31
C PRO A 167 -12.67 4.48 -19.82
N ALA A 168 -13.74 4.56 -19.02
CA ALA A 168 -13.61 4.81 -17.59
C ALA A 168 -12.85 3.71 -16.85
N ILE A 169 -13.10 2.44 -17.21
CA ILE A 169 -12.39 1.27 -16.66
C ILE A 169 -10.94 1.28 -17.13
N GLN A 170 -10.69 1.55 -18.42
CA GLN A 170 -9.33 1.63 -18.97
C GLN A 170 -8.52 2.70 -18.24
N THR A 171 -9.08 3.89 -18.06
CA THR A 171 -8.41 4.98 -17.32
C THR A 171 -8.09 4.58 -15.89
N ALA A 172 -9.04 3.97 -15.17
CA ALA A 172 -8.82 3.52 -13.80
C ALA A 172 -7.70 2.46 -13.70
N LEU A 173 -7.67 1.50 -14.63
CA LEU A 173 -6.62 0.48 -14.71
C LEU A 173 -5.25 1.07 -15.05
N LEU A 174 -5.19 2.06 -15.93
CA LEU A 174 -3.94 2.77 -16.27
C LEU A 174 -3.42 3.62 -15.11
N VAL A 175 -4.31 4.29 -14.38
CA VAL A 175 -3.96 5.05 -13.15
C VAL A 175 -3.41 4.11 -12.09
N LEU A 176 -4.05 2.96 -11.85
CA LEU A 176 -3.52 1.92 -10.97
C LEU A 176 -2.15 1.44 -11.46
N THR A 177 -2.01 1.15 -12.75
CA THR A 177 -0.73 0.72 -13.35
C THR A 177 0.39 1.73 -13.08
N ALA A 178 0.15 3.01 -13.35
CA ALA A 178 1.14 4.08 -13.15
C ALA A 178 1.55 4.20 -11.67
N ALA A 179 0.59 4.17 -10.75
CA ALA A 179 0.86 4.26 -9.32
C ALA A 179 1.66 3.06 -8.79
N TYR A 180 1.32 1.83 -9.22
CA TYR A 180 2.05 0.63 -8.81
C TYR A 180 3.39 0.47 -9.52
N LEU A 181 3.55 0.99 -10.73
CA LEU A 181 4.85 1.11 -11.37
C LEU A 181 5.77 2.05 -10.58
N TYR A 182 5.25 3.20 -10.13
CA TYR A 182 5.99 4.12 -9.26
C TYR A 182 6.40 3.43 -7.95
N LEU A 183 5.49 2.70 -7.30
CA LEU A 183 5.80 1.92 -6.10
C LEU A 183 6.87 0.85 -6.37
N GLY A 184 6.84 0.22 -7.55
CA GLY A 184 7.85 -0.75 -7.99
C GLY A 184 9.22 -0.11 -8.20
N VAL A 185 9.29 1.06 -8.81
CA VAL A 185 10.53 1.83 -9.01
C VAL A 185 11.16 2.19 -7.67
N ASP A 186 10.36 2.69 -6.70
CA ASP A 186 10.84 2.95 -5.35
C ASP A 186 11.43 1.68 -4.71
N GLY A 187 10.74 0.54 -4.86
CA GLY A 187 11.21 -0.76 -4.36
C GLY A 187 12.55 -1.19 -4.96
N VAL A 188 12.74 -1.00 -6.26
CA VAL A 188 14.01 -1.29 -6.96
C VAL A 188 15.12 -0.37 -6.45
N ILE A 189 14.85 0.94 -6.35
CA ILE A 189 15.83 1.92 -5.85
C ILE A 189 16.33 1.51 -4.45
N VAL A 190 15.38 1.19 -3.55
CA VAL A 190 15.72 0.77 -2.18
C VAL A 190 16.46 -0.56 -2.14
N ALA A 191 16.07 -1.53 -2.98
CA ALA A 191 16.71 -2.85 -3.03
C ALA A 191 18.19 -2.78 -3.45
N PHE A 192 18.52 -1.87 -4.39
CA PHE A 192 19.88 -1.66 -4.87
C PHE A 192 20.68 -0.62 -4.04
N GLY A 193 20.18 -0.21 -2.87
CA GLY A 193 20.86 0.73 -2.01
C GLY A 193 20.87 2.16 -2.54
N GLY A 194 20.00 2.46 -3.49
CA GLY A 194 19.80 3.81 -4.02
C GLY A 194 19.36 4.76 -2.92
N TRP A 195 19.86 5.99 -3.03
CA TRP A 195 19.66 7.02 -2.03
C TRP A 195 18.35 7.79 -2.29
N TYR A 196 17.47 7.69 -1.32
CA TYR A 196 16.16 8.34 -1.35
C TYR A 196 15.79 8.78 0.05
N ASP A 197 15.62 10.08 0.26
CA ASP A 197 15.34 10.62 1.59
C ASP A 197 14.04 10.09 2.21
N ARG A 198 13.10 9.62 1.37
CA ARG A 198 11.76 9.19 1.79
C ARG A 198 11.25 8.06 0.91
N PRO A 199 11.84 6.85 1.01
CA PRO A 199 11.40 5.73 0.22
C PRO A 199 9.93 5.41 0.50
N PHE A 200 9.20 5.13 -0.56
CA PHE A 200 7.78 4.76 -0.57
C PHE A 200 6.77 5.84 -0.19
N LEU A 201 7.15 6.97 0.41
CA LEU A 201 6.17 7.95 0.88
C LEU A 201 5.29 8.49 -0.26
N TYR A 202 5.91 8.95 -1.34
CA TYR A 202 5.19 9.54 -2.48
C TYR A 202 4.47 8.48 -3.33
N SER A 203 5.10 7.33 -3.54
CA SER A 203 4.49 6.24 -4.30
C SER A 203 3.30 5.61 -3.57
N GLU A 204 3.34 5.51 -2.24
CA GLU A 204 2.21 5.07 -1.42
C GLU A 204 1.05 6.10 -1.43
N MET A 205 1.36 7.39 -1.42
CA MET A 205 0.36 8.45 -1.61
C MET A 205 -0.31 8.33 -2.98
N ALA A 206 0.47 8.13 -4.05
CA ALA A 206 -0.04 7.92 -5.40
C ALA A 206 -0.90 6.65 -5.49
N ALA A 207 -0.47 5.54 -4.87
CA ALA A 207 -1.22 4.30 -4.82
C ALA A 207 -2.54 4.46 -4.05
N SER A 208 -2.56 5.20 -2.94
CA SER A 208 -3.78 5.50 -2.18
C SER A 208 -4.79 6.30 -3.00
N LEU A 209 -4.34 7.32 -3.73
CA LEU A 209 -5.19 8.09 -4.64
C LEU A 209 -5.72 7.25 -5.80
N ALA A 210 -4.88 6.40 -6.38
CA ALA A 210 -5.27 5.50 -7.46
C ALA A 210 -6.33 4.49 -7.00
N LEU A 211 -6.20 3.94 -5.80
CA LEU A 211 -7.19 3.06 -5.20
C LEU A 211 -8.52 3.79 -4.96
N TRP A 212 -8.47 4.97 -4.36
CA TRP A 212 -9.67 5.79 -4.17
C TRP A 212 -10.37 6.05 -5.50
N TYR A 213 -9.64 6.50 -6.53
CA TYR A 213 -10.17 6.74 -7.87
C TYR A 213 -10.79 5.50 -8.49
N ALA A 214 -10.12 4.34 -8.40
CA ALA A 214 -10.63 3.09 -8.95
C ALA A 214 -11.95 2.65 -8.30
N PHE A 215 -12.06 2.74 -6.97
CA PHE A 215 -13.30 2.41 -6.26
C PHE A 215 -14.42 3.41 -6.52
N GLN A 216 -14.12 4.71 -6.67
CA GLN A 216 -15.12 5.72 -7.07
C GLN A 216 -15.64 5.44 -8.49
N THR A 217 -14.74 5.14 -9.43
CA THR A 217 -15.12 4.76 -10.79
C THR A 217 -16.00 3.50 -10.78
N ALA A 218 -15.64 2.48 -10.01
CA ALA A 218 -16.46 1.27 -9.88
C ALA A 218 -17.85 1.58 -9.30
N ALA A 219 -17.95 2.49 -8.34
CA ALA A 219 -19.23 2.89 -7.74
C ALA A 219 -20.09 3.70 -8.73
N SER A 220 -19.52 4.62 -9.50
CA SER A 220 -20.25 5.42 -10.48
C SER A 220 -20.83 4.58 -11.62
N LEU A 221 -20.11 3.56 -12.07
CA LEU A 221 -20.60 2.61 -13.08
C LEU A 221 -21.79 1.77 -12.58
N GLN A 222 -21.93 1.61 -11.24
CA GLN A 222 -23.04 0.87 -10.64
C GLN A 222 -24.29 1.72 -10.44
N SER A 223 -24.14 3.02 -10.27
CA SER A 223 -25.26 3.95 -10.08
C SER A 223 -25.90 4.41 -11.39
N GLY A 224 -25.22 4.21 -12.52
CA GLY A 224 -25.70 4.58 -13.85
C GLY A 224 -26.32 3.42 -14.67
N SER A 225 -26.34 2.21 -14.12
CA SER A 225 -27.01 1.03 -14.69
C SER A 225 -28.33 0.75 -13.98
#